data_f876ca7f0f20f48aa058c6bd7592b689
#
_entry.id   f876ca7f0f20f48aa058c6bd7592b689
#
_cell.length_a   1.000
_cell.length_b   1.000
_cell.length_c   1.000
_cell.angle_alpha   90.00
_cell.angle_beta   90.00
_cell.angle_gamma   90.00
#
_symmetry.space_group_name_H-M   'P 1'
#
loop_
_entity.id
_entity.type
_entity.pdbx_description
1 polymer ?
#
loop_
_entity_poly.entity_id
_entity_poly.type
_entity_poly.pdbx_seq_one_letter_code
_entity_poly.pdbx_strand_id
1 'polypeptide(L)'
;LGRANSFLLGFEILNPDEAQMMANALGLVSRNFQIYEFDGNTSGILNSLILTWPYFFKLDITFLSTRFTAIMLIAISLYLAFKIIKIHLKTKISLMLIFPTVLFFSLTKDPDYLHYSSELISTFLLLLGYWIFTKNFKNQNILSCFLLMFSLGLIFFAKIQFFLPAVTLSLIFLINIFIYQHSLKKICISC
;
A
#
# COMPACT_ATOMS: atom_id res chain seq x y z
N LEU A 1 7.07 11.28 -17.82
CA LEU A 1 7.36 12.65 -18.28
C LEU A 1 6.28 13.64 -17.80
N GLY A 2 4.98 13.40 -18.01
CA GLY A 2 3.90 14.31 -17.56
C GLY A 2 3.92 14.55 -16.04
N ARG A 3 4.13 13.50 -15.24
CA ARG A 3 4.20 13.61 -13.78
C ARG A 3 5.48 14.28 -13.26
N ALA A 4 6.59 14.16 -13.98
CA ALA A 4 7.82 14.89 -13.62
C ALA A 4 7.61 16.41 -13.71
N ASN A 5 6.89 16.88 -14.72
CA ASN A 5 6.55 18.31 -14.83
C ASN A 5 5.57 18.73 -13.73
N SER A 6 4.55 17.93 -13.41
CA SER A 6 3.64 18.23 -12.29
C SER A 6 4.35 18.20 -10.94
N PHE A 7 5.32 17.31 -10.77
CA PHE A 7 6.16 17.23 -9.59
C PHE A 7 7.02 18.47 -9.40
N LEU A 8 7.60 18.99 -10.50
CA LEU A 8 8.44 20.19 -10.48
C LEU A 8 7.61 21.50 -10.38
N LEU A 9 6.47 21.57 -11.07
CA LEU A 9 5.60 22.75 -11.08
C LEU A 9 4.63 22.81 -9.89
N GLY A 10 4.39 21.70 -9.22
CA GLY A 10 3.44 21.59 -8.10
C GLY A 10 3.93 22.14 -6.76
N PHE A 11 5.08 22.82 -6.69
CA PHE A 11 5.57 23.41 -5.44
C PHE A 11 4.70 24.55 -4.92
N GLU A 12 3.89 25.17 -5.77
CA GLU A 12 3.04 26.30 -5.40
C GLU A 12 1.73 25.89 -4.75
N ILE A 13 1.30 24.61 -4.90
CA ILE A 13 0.03 24.14 -4.34
C ILE A 13 0.32 23.27 -3.12
N LEU A 14 -0.02 23.79 -1.95
CA LEU A 14 0.06 23.04 -0.68
C LEU A 14 -1.23 22.24 -0.49
N ASN A 15 -1.11 20.92 -0.33
CA ASN A 15 -2.22 20.08 0.10
C ASN A 15 -2.19 20.00 1.63
N PRO A 16 -3.28 20.39 2.34
CA PRO A 16 -3.34 20.35 3.81
C PRO A 16 -3.08 18.96 4.38
N ASP A 17 -3.57 17.91 3.74
CA ASP A 17 -3.38 16.53 4.20
C ASP A 17 -1.91 16.10 4.10
N GLU A 18 -1.23 16.45 3.00
CA GLU A 18 0.21 16.20 2.84
C GLU A 18 1.03 16.95 3.90
N ALA A 19 0.69 18.23 4.12
CA ALA A 19 1.36 19.06 5.12
C ALA A 19 1.18 18.51 6.54
N GLN A 20 -0.02 18.04 6.89
CA GLN A 20 -0.31 17.44 8.19
C GLN A 20 0.49 16.15 8.39
N MET A 21 0.53 15.25 7.40
CA MET A 21 1.28 14.00 7.52
C MET A 21 2.78 14.24 7.61
N MET A 22 3.30 15.24 6.89
CA MET A 22 4.69 15.66 7.00
C MET A 22 4.99 16.26 8.38
N ALA A 23 4.12 17.11 8.92
CA ALA A 23 4.26 17.66 10.28
C ALA A 23 4.26 16.55 11.34
N ASN A 24 3.39 15.56 11.20
CA ASN A 24 3.35 14.39 12.08
C ASN A 24 4.65 13.57 11.98
N ALA A 25 5.22 13.39 10.78
CA ALA A 25 6.49 12.71 10.60
C ALA A 25 7.66 13.47 11.26
N LEU A 26 7.70 14.78 11.12
CA LEU A 26 8.67 15.65 11.84
C LEU A 26 8.49 15.56 13.36
N GLY A 27 7.24 15.54 13.83
CA GLY A 27 6.90 15.34 15.24
C GLY A 27 7.41 14.01 15.78
N LEU A 28 7.27 12.92 15.04
CA LEU A 28 7.81 11.60 15.41
C LEU A 28 9.33 11.62 15.54
N VAL A 29 10.04 12.23 14.60
CA VAL A 29 11.49 12.34 14.63
C VAL A 29 11.95 13.20 15.79
N SER A 30 11.34 14.37 16.05
CA SER A 30 11.72 15.28 17.13
C SER A 30 11.51 14.69 18.53
N ARG A 31 10.56 13.74 18.65
CA ARG A 31 10.25 13.02 19.89
C ARG A 31 10.93 11.64 19.99
N ASN A 32 11.98 11.40 19.22
CA ASN A 32 12.71 10.13 19.22
C ASN A 32 11.79 8.91 19.00
N PHE A 33 10.81 9.02 18.11
CA PHE A 33 9.84 7.96 17.76
C PHE A 33 8.97 7.48 18.94
N GLN A 34 8.63 8.35 19.86
CA GLN A 34 7.69 8.03 20.95
C GLN A 34 6.28 7.90 20.40
N ILE A 35 5.93 6.69 19.97
CA ILE A 35 4.68 6.36 19.27
C ILE A 35 3.43 6.62 20.12
N TYR A 36 3.52 6.45 21.44
CA TYR A 36 2.42 6.67 22.39
C TYR A 36 2.01 8.15 22.53
N GLU A 37 2.86 9.07 22.09
CA GLU A 37 2.56 10.51 22.05
C GLU A 37 2.05 10.97 20.68
N PHE A 38 1.79 10.02 19.77
CA PHE A 38 1.32 10.32 18.43
C PHE A 38 -0.14 10.75 18.45
N ASP A 39 -0.37 12.03 18.21
CA ASP A 39 -1.69 12.65 18.09
C ASP A 39 -2.05 12.82 16.60
N GLY A 40 -2.12 11.71 15.90
CA GLY A 40 -2.41 11.68 14.47
C GLY A 40 -3.88 11.40 14.21
N ASN A 41 -4.68 12.40 14.10
CA ASN A 41 -6.10 12.43 13.70
C ASN A 41 -6.62 11.17 12.95
N THR A 42 -7.28 11.32 11.82
CA THR A 42 -7.87 10.23 11.03
C THR A 42 -6.86 9.40 10.23
N SER A 43 -5.65 9.88 10.02
CA SER A 43 -4.56 9.16 9.37
C SER A 43 -3.75 8.39 10.40
N GLY A 44 -3.70 7.05 10.25
CA GLY A 44 -2.93 6.20 11.17
C GLY A 44 -1.43 6.48 11.14
N ILE A 45 -0.76 6.11 12.22
CA ILE A 45 0.68 6.35 12.46
C ILE A 45 1.59 5.88 11.32
N LEU A 46 1.21 4.79 10.62
CA LEU A 46 2.02 4.22 9.55
C LEU A 46 2.22 5.20 8.38
N ASN A 47 1.24 6.09 8.13
CA ASN A 47 1.35 7.13 7.10
C ASN A 47 2.48 8.12 7.40
N SER A 48 2.60 8.52 8.68
CA SER A 48 3.65 9.44 9.10
C SER A 48 4.99 8.72 9.24
N LEU A 49 4.98 7.49 9.73
CA LEU A 49 6.20 6.70 9.92
C LEU A 49 6.94 6.44 8.60
N ILE A 50 6.22 6.12 7.53
CA ILE A 50 6.86 5.90 6.22
C ILE A 50 7.53 7.17 5.68
N LEU A 51 7.06 8.35 6.06
CA LEU A 51 7.65 9.63 5.63
C LEU A 51 8.93 9.98 6.40
N THR A 52 9.28 9.23 7.44
CA THR A 52 10.52 9.48 8.21
C THR A 52 11.77 8.87 7.55
N TRP A 53 11.64 8.14 6.43
CA TRP A 53 12.78 7.50 5.77
C TRP A 53 13.97 8.45 5.46
N PRO A 54 13.77 9.75 5.10
CA PRO A 54 14.90 10.64 4.83
C PRO A 54 15.80 10.83 6.06
N TYR A 55 15.20 10.87 7.25
CA TYR A 55 15.93 11.01 8.51
C TYR A 55 16.99 9.92 8.69
N PHE A 56 16.70 8.67 8.34
CA PHE A 56 17.67 7.57 8.44
C PHE A 56 18.87 7.72 7.50
N PHE A 57 18.73 8.54 6.45
CA PHE A 57 19.80 8.91 5.53
C PHE A 57 20.41 10.28 5.82
N LYS A 58 20.09 10.88 6.99
CA LYS A 58 20.51 12.23 7.40
C LYS A 58 20.08 13.31 6.40
N LEU A 59 18.91 13.12 5.77
CA LEU A 59 18.27 14.06 4.87
C LEU A 59 17.06 14.69 5.57
N ASP A 60 16.72 15.91 5.18
CA ASP A 60 15.54 16.59 5.70
C ASP A 60 14.24 15.99 5.16
N ILE A 61 13.21 15.92 6.02
CA ILE A 61 11.86 15.59 5.61
C ILE A 61 11.26 16.83 4.96
N THR A 62 11.00 16.76 3.68
CA THR A 62 10.50 17.88 2.85
C THR A 62 9.31 17.45 2.01
N PHE A 63 8.59 18.40 1.42
CA PHE A 63 7.55 18.10 0.44
C PHE A 63 8.07 17.28 -0.75
N LEU A 64 9.34 17.48 -1.13
CA LEU A 64 9.96 16.72 -2.19
C LEU A 64 10.07 15.22 -1.81
N SER A 65 10.52 14.92 -0.60
CA SER A 65 10.62 13.53 -0.12
C SER A 65 9.27 12.88 0.07
N THR A 66 8.25 13.61 0.53
CA THR A 66 6.87 13.10 0.67
C THR A 66 6.25 12.77 -0.69
N ARG A 67 6.41 13.65 -1.68
CA ARG A 67 5.94 13.41 -3.07
C ARG A 67 6.68 12.31 -3.77
N PHE A 68 7.99 12.19 -3.52
CA PHE A 68 8.76 11.03 -4.00
C PHE A 68 8.19 9.71 -3.44
N THR A 69 7.87 9.69 -2.14
CA THR A 69 7.24 8.53 -1.50
C THR A 69 5.88 8.22 -2.13
N ALA A 70 5.06 9.23 -2.42
CA ALA A 70 3.77 9.05 -3.11
C ALA A 70 3.95 8.42 -4.50
N ILE A 71 4.88 8.93 -5.30
CA ILE A 71 5.18 8.40 -6.64
C ILE A 71 5.61 6.94 -6.56
N MET A 72 6.50 6.62 -5.63
CA MET A 72 6.99 5.24 -5.44
C MET A 72 5.85 4.29 -5.03
N LEU A 73 5.00 4.69 -4.08
CA LEU A 73 3.86 3.88 -3.65
C LEU A 73 2.86 3.65 -4.79
N ILE A 74 2.55 4.68 -5.58
CA ILE A 74 1.66 4.55 -6.75
C ILE A 74 2.29 3.63 -7.80
N ALA A 75 3.57 3.81 -8.12
CA ALA A 75 4.25 2.99 -9.13
C ALA A 75 4.28 1.50 -8.73
N ILE A 76 4.59 1.22 -7.46
CA ILE A 76 4.60 -0.15 -6.94
C ILE A 76 3.18 -0.73 -6.90
N SER A 77 2.17 0.07 -6.49
CA SER A 77 0.76 -0.36 -6.48
C SER A 77 0.26 -0.71 -7.87
N LEU A 78 0.56 0.11 -8.88
CA LEU A 78 0.23 -0.17 -10.28
C LEU A 78 0.94 -1.44 -10.79
N TYR A 79 2.19 -1.63 -10.41
CA TYR A 79 2.92 -2.84 -10.75
C TYR A 79 2.31 -4.08 -10.10
N LEU A 80 1.90 -4.02 -8.83
CA LEU A 80 1.22 -5.11 -8.14
C LEU A 80 -0.14 -5.41 -8.79
N ALA A 81 -0.92 -4.38 -9.10
CA ALA A 81 -2.20 -4.53 -9.81
C ALA A 81 -2.00 -5.23 -11.18
N PHE A 82 -0.98 -4.82 -11.95
CA PHE A 82 -0.61 -5.51 -13.19
C PHE A 82 -0.25 -6.97 -12.95
N LYS A 83 0.55 -7.28 -11.92
CA LYS A 83 0.92 -8.66 -11.57
C LYS A 83 -0.29 -9.52 -11.20
N ILE A 84 -1.24 -8.97 -10.45
CA ILE A 84 -2.49 -9.64 -10.08
C ILE A 84 -3.31 -9.97 -11.33
N ILE A 85 -3.54 -8.98 -12.20
CA ILE A 85 -4.30 -9.17 -13.44
C ILE A 85 -3.63 -10.22 -14.34
N LYS A 86 -2.30 -10.21 -14.41
CA LYS A 86 -1.52 -11.15 -15.22
C LYS A 86 -1.61 -12.61 -14.74
N ILE A 87 -2.00 -12.88 -13.49
CA ILE A 87 -2.25 -14.26 -13.02
C ILE A 87 -3.42 -14.89 -13.75
N HIS A 88 -4.43 -14.10 -14.11
CA HIS A 88 -5.68 -14.56 -14.71
C HIS A 88 -5.74 -14.31 -16.22
N LEU A 89 -4.99 -13.37 -16.76
CA LEU A 89 -5.10 -12.90 -18.15
C LEU A 89 -3.75 -12.88 -18.86
N LYS A 90 -3.78 -12.95 -20.19
CA LYS A 90 -2.57 -12.80 -21.04
C LYS A 90 -1.97 -11.41 -20.87
N THR A 91 -0.63 -11.30 -20.94
CA THR A 91 0.13 -10.06 -20.73
C THR A 91 -0.42 -8.87 -21.54
N LYS A 92 -0.79 -9.07 -22.82
CA LYS A 92 -1.35 -7.99 -23.67
C LYS A 92 -2.65 -7.43 -23.10
N ILE A 93 -3.57 -8.30 -22.66
CA ILE A 93 -4.85 -7.89 -22.09
C ILE A 93 -4.62 -7.19 -20.74
N SER A 94 -3.71 -7.73 -19.92
CA SER A 94 -3.35 -7.11 -18.63
C SER A 94 -2.79 -5.70 -18.80
N LEU A 95 -1.96 -5.46 -19.81
CA LEU A 95 -1.44 -4.13 -20.14
C LEU A 95 -2.56 -3.20 -20.61
N MET A 96 -3.48 -3.68 -21.44
CA MET A 96 -4.62 -2.86 -21.89
C MET A 96 -5.54 -2.46 -20.74
N LEU A 97 -5.76 -3.34 -19.76
CA LEU A 97 -6.61 -3.05 -18.58
C LEU A 97 -5.98 -2.06 -17.63
N ILE A 98 -4.67 -2.12 -17.40
CA ILE A 98 -3.99 -1.19 -16.47
C ILE A 98 -3.68 0.16 -17.14
N PHE A 99 -3.61 0.20 -18.47
CA PHE A 99 -3.19 1.38 -19.22
C PHE A 99 -4.00 2.65 -18.93
N PRO A 100 -5.36 2.62 -18.86
CA PRO A 100 -6.14 3.82 -18.51
C PRO A 100 -5.76 4.39 -17.14
N THR A 101 -5.53 3.53 -16.14
CA THR A 101 -5.13 3.95 -14.78
C THR A 101 -3.73 4.55 -14.79
N VAL A 102 -2.78 3.94 -15.51
CA VAL A 102 -1.42 4.50 -15.69
C VAL A 102 -1.49 5.85 -16.39
N LEU A 103 -2.31 5.96 -17.43
CA LEU A 103 -2.48 7.21 -18.18
C LEU A 103 -3.08 8.30 -17.29
N PHE A 104 -4.13 7.98 -16.52
CA PHE A 104 -4.73 8.90 -15.57
C PHE A 104 -3.68 9.46 -14.59
N PHE A 105 -2.96 8.58 -13.88
CA PHE A 105 -1.92 9.02 -12.94
C PHE A 105 -0.73 9.74 -13.60
N SER A 106 -0.50 9.55 -14.89
CA SER A 106 0.57 10.23 -15.62
C SER A 106 0.16 11.62 -16.11
N LEU A 107 -1.13 11.85 -16.35
CA LEU A 107 -1.64 13.10 -16.95
C LEU A 107 -2.34 14.02 -15.95
N THR A 108 -2.82 13.46 -14.82
CA THR A 108 -3.50 14.27 -13.81
C THR A 108 -2.59 15.38 -13.27
N LYS A 109 -3.16 16.55 -13.08
CA LYS A 109 -2.53 17.71 -12.45
C LYS A 109 -3.17 18.03 -11.10
N ASP A 110 -4.20 17.29 -10.72
CA ASP A 110 -4.92 17.50 -9.47
C ASP A 110 -4.03 17.13 -8.28
N PRO A 111 -3.84 18.03 -7.30
CA PRO A 111 -3.04 17.82 -6.11
C PRO A 111 -3.44 16.57 -5.33
N ASP A 112 -4.74 16.25 -5.25
CA ASP A 112 -5.26 15.13 -4.49
C ASP A 112 -4.75 13.76 -5.01
N TYR A 113 -4.40 13.69 -6.30
CA TYR A 113 -3.82 12.49 -6.91
C TYR A 113 -2.30 12.53 -7.08
N LEU A 114 -1.68 13.69 -6.90
CA LEU A 114 -0.23 13.88 -7.06
C LEU A 114 0.51 13.82 -5.74
N HIS A 115 -0.10 14.36 -4.69
CA HIS A 115 0.51 14.50 -3.39
C HIS A 115 0.37 13.21 -2.58
N TYR A 116 1.10 13.15 -1.47
CA TYR A 116 0.97 12.03 -0.55
C TYR A 116 -0.38 12.09 0.15
N SER A 117 -1.11 10.97 0.10
CA SER A 117 -2.39 10.82 0.79
C SER A 117 -2.39 9.58 1.68
N SER A 118 -3.23 9.59 2.71
CA SER A 118 -3.34 8.49 3.69
C SER A 118 -3.84 7.18 3.09
N GLU A 119 -4.44 7.23 1.89
CA GLU A 119 -4.92 6.07 1.15
C GLU A 119 -3.81 5.26 0.46
N LEU A 120 -2.68 5.91 0.13
CA LEU A 120 -1.65 5.31 -0.71
C LEU A 120 -1.03 4.07 -0.08
N ILE A 121 -0.63 4.16 1.18
CA ILE A 121 -0.02 3.03 1.88
C ILE A 121 -1.04 1.90 2.14
N SER A 122 -2.30 2.26 2.46
CA SER A 122 -3.37 1.28 2.67
C SER A 122 -3.69 0.53 1.38
N THR A 123 -3.77 1.24 0.25
CA THR A 123 -3.97 0.65 -1.08
C THR A 123 -2.80 -0.26 -1.47
N PHE A 124 -1.57 0.19 -1.24
CA PHE A 124 -0.38 -0.62 -1.49
C PHE A 124 -0.40 -1.92 -0.67
N LEU A 125 -0.67 -1.84 0.64
CA LEU A 125 -0.71 -3.01 1.53
C LEU A 125 -1.83 -3.98 1.15
N LEU A 126 -3.01 -3.47 0.77
CA LEU A 126 -4.12 -4.28 0.31
C LEU A 126 -3.78 -5.02 -1.00
N LEU A 127 -3.18 -4.34 -1.96
CA LEU A 127 -2.73 -4.94 -3.22
C LEU A 127 -1.61 -5.96 -2.97
N LEU A 128 -0.69 -5.68 -2.06
CA LEU A 128 0.37 -6.61 -1.67
C LEU A 128 -0.22 -7.88 -1.06
N GLY A 129 -1.14 -7.74 -0.10
CA GLY A 129 -1.84 -8.86 0.51
C GLY A 129 -2.61 -9.69 -0.54
N TYR A 130 -3.35 -9.03 -1.44
CA TYR A 130 -4.09 -9.70 -2.50
C TYR A 130 -3.16 -10.41 -3.51
N TRP A 131 -2.03 -9.82 -3.85
CA TRP A 131 -1.02 -10.46 -4.71
C TRP A 131 -0.42 -11.71 -4.05
N ILE A 132 -0.05 -11.63 -2.76
CA ILE A 132 0.45 -12.77 -2.00
C ILE A 132 -0.62 -13.87 -1.95
N PHE A 133 -1.87 -13.51 -1.68
CA PHE A 133 -3.01 -14.43 -1.66
C PHE A 133 -3.14 -15.17 -3.00
N THR A 134 -3.25 -14.43 -4.11
CA THR A 134 -3.47 -15.03 -5.43
C THR A 134 -2.31 -15.91 -5.89
N LYS A 135 -1.08 -15.51 -5.60
CA LYS A 135 0.12 -16.28 -5.96
C LYS A 135 0.23 -17.59 -5.18
N ASN A 136 -0.17 -17.58 -3.91
CA ASN A 136 -0.02 -18.73 -3.01
C ASN A 136 -1.33 -19.47 -2.75
N PHE A 137 -2.35 -19.24 -3.56
CA PHE A 137 -3.68 -19.83 -3.37
C PHE A 137 -3.66 -21.34 -3.28
N LYS A 138 -2.80 -22.02 -4.06
CA LYS A 138 -2.63 -23.50 -4.08
C LYS A 138 -1.50 -24.00 -3.18
N ASN A 139 -0.43 -23.22 -3.06
CA ASN A 139 0.76 -23.62 -2.29
C ASN A 139 0.89 -22.72 -1.05
N GLN A 140 0.23 -23.12 0.04
CA GLN A 140 0.18 -22.37 1.27
C GLN A 140 1.46 -22.56 2.08
N ASN A 141 2.49 -21.76 1.78
CA ASN A 141 3.70 -21.71 2.59
C ASN A 141 3.45 -20.83 3.83
N ILE A 142 3.94 -21.28 4.99
CA ILE A 142 3.79 -20.56 6.27
C ILE A 142 4.32 -19.12 6.21
N LEU A 143 5.43 -18.90 5.52
CA LEU A 143 5.98 -17.54 5.31
C LEU A 143 5.03 -16.65 4.53
N SER A 144 4.41 -17.18 3.46
CA SER A 144 3.43 -16.44 2.67
C SER A 144 2.18 -16.11 3.47
N CYS A 145 1.72 -17.04 4.32
CA CYS A 145 0.62 -16.81 5.25
C CYS A 145 0.95 -15.67 6.23
N PHE A 146 2.13 -15.73 6.83
CA PHE A 146 2.60 -14.69 7.74
C PHE A 146 2.69 -13.33 7.05
N LEU A 147 3.33 -13.24 5.88
CA LEU A 147 3.49 -11.98 5.13
C LEU A 147 2.14 -11.40 4.70
N LEU A 148 1.17 -12.25 4.32
CA LEU A 148 -0.18 -11.81 3.99
C LEU A 148 -0.87 -11.22 5.22
N MET A 149 -0.93 -11.95 6.32
CA MET A 149 -1.60 -11.50 7.54
C MET A 149 -0.91 -10.27 8.13
N PHE A 150 0.41 -10.20 8.05
CA PHE A 150 1.19 -9.03 8.48
C PHE A 150 0.86 -7.80 7.63
N SER A 151 0.87 -7.93 6.28
CA SER A 151 0.54 -6.80 5.40
C SER A 151 -0.88 -6.30 5.61
N LEU A 152 -1.86 -7.20 5.80
CA LEU A 152 -3.26 -6.81 6.06
C LEU A 152 -3.44 -6.23 7.47
N GLY A 153 -2.72 -6.73 8.47
CA GLY A 153 -2.74 -6.19 9.83
C GLY A 153 -2.17 -4.77 9.92
N LEU A 154 -1.15 -4.44 9.12
CA LEU A 154 -0.59 -3.09 9.06
C LEU A 154 -1.58 -2.05 8.53
N ILE A 155 -2.61 -2.46 7.79
CA ILE A 155 -3.64 -1.54 7.26
C ILE A 155 -4.39 -0.84 8.38
N PHE A 156 -4.60 -1.50 9.52
CA PHE A 156 -5.22 -0.88 10.70
C PHE A 156 -4.45 0.36 11.17
N PHE A 157 -3.12 0.31 11.12
CA PHE A 157 -2.24 1.42 11.51
C PHE A 157 -2.04 2.46 10.40
N ALA A 158 -2.51 2.18 9.18
CA ALA A 158 -2.46 3.12 8.07
C ALA A 158 -3.77 3.93 7.96
N LYS A 159 -4.91 3.25 7.81
CA LYS A 159 -6.22 3.92 7.71
C LYS A 159 -7.34 2.96 8.07
N ILE A 160 -8.12 3.31 9.10
CA ILE A 160 -9.18 2.45 9.63
C ILE A 160 -10.26 2.11 8.59
N GLN A 161 -10.52 3.01 7.62
CA GLN A 161 -11.51 2.80 6.56
C GLN A 161 -11.17 1.59 5.66
N PHE A 162 -9.89 1.23 5.53
CA PHE A 162 -9.42 0.08 4.78
C PHE A 162 -9.41 -1.22 5.61
N PHE A 163 -9.79 -1.13 6.89
CA PHE A 163 -9.82 -2.30 7.77
C PHE A 163 -10.85 -3.34 7.31
N LEU A 164 -12.04 -2.91 6.88
CA LEU A 164 -13.08 -3.82 6.44
C LEU A 164 -12.66 -4.68 5.23
N PRO A 165 -12.16 -4.14 4.11
CA PRO A 165 -11.63 -4.95 3.02
C PRO A 165 -10.44 -5.83 3.43
N ALA A 166 -9.59 -5.39 4.35
CA ALA A 166 -8.48 -6.19 4.86
C ALA A 166 -8.98 -7.41 5.66
N VAL A 167 -9.94 -7.22 6.57
CA VAL A 167 -10.57 -8.31 7.32
C VAL A 167 -11.28 -9.28 6.38
N THR A 168 -12.04 -8.78 5.41
CA THR A 168 -12.72 -9.63 4.42
C THR A 168 -11.74 -10.50 3.67
N LEU A 169 -10.64 -9.94 3.18
CA LEU A 169 -9.60 -10.71 2.49
C LEU A 169 -8.92 -11.74 3.41
N SER A 170 -8.69 -11.37 4.68
CA SER A 170 -8.13 -12.28 5.69
C SER A 170 -9.05 -13.47 5.96
N LEU A 171 -10.36 -13.22 6.09
CA LEU A 171 -11.36 -14.28 6.31
C LEU A 171 -11.45 -15.22 5.11
N ILE A 172 -11.50 -14.69 3.89
CA ILE A 172 -11.49 -15.52 2.66
C ILE A 172 -10.24 -16.40 2.63
N PHE A 173 -9.09 -15.86 3.00
CA PHE A 173 -7.85 -16.62 3.05
C PHE A 173 -7.89 -17.74 4.11
N LEU A 174 -8.35 -17.45 5.32
CA LEU A 174 -8.49 -18.47 6.38
C LEU A 174 -9.47 -19.59 5.99
N ILE A 175 -10.61 -19.24 5.39
CA ILE A 175 -11.56 -20.23 4.87
C ILE A 175 -10.90 -21.10 3.79
N ASN A 176 -10.13 -20.50 2.90
CA ASN A 176 -9.39 -21.25 1.87
C ASN A 176 -8.39 -22.24 2.48
N ILE A 177 -7.62 -21.83 3.49
CA ILE A 177 -6.71 -22.72 4.23
C ILE A 177 -7.49 -23.90 4.82
N PHE A 178 -8.59 -23.64 5.51
CA PHE A 178 -9.39 -24.66 6.16
C PHE A 178 -9.95 -25.68 5.16
N ILE A 179 -10.51 -25.23 4.06
CA ILE A 179 -11.05 -26.12 3.00
C ILE A 179 -9.93 -26.97 2.40
N TYR A 180 -8.77 -26.36 2.10
CA TYR A 180 -7.64 -27.08 1.51
C TYR A 180 -7.07 -28.16 2.44
N GLN A 181 -6.88 -27.84 3.72
CA GLN A 181 -6.41 -28.82 4.70
C GLN A 181 -7.40 -29.97 4.92
N HIS A 182 -8.70 -29.68 4.92
CA HIS A 182 -9.72 -30.70 5.06
C HIS A 182 -9.79 -31.64 3.85
N SER A 183 -9.58 -31.10 2.65
CA SER A 183 -9.50 -31.89 1.41
C SER A 183 -8.30 -32.83 1.40
N LEU A 184 -7.11 -32.37 1.85
CA LEU A 184 -5.91 -33.22 1.93
C LEU A 184 -6.07 -34.35 2.95
N LYS A 185 -6.68 -34.09 4.10
CA LYS A 185 -6.95 -35.16 5.10
C LYS A 185 -7.88 -36.24 4.54
N LYS A 186 -8.91 -35.89 3.75
CA LYS A 186 -9.79 -36.87 3.12
C LYS A 186 -9.05 -37.76 2.12
N ILE A 187 -8.13 -37.21 1.33
CA ILE A 187 -7.32 -37.98 0.36
C ILE A 187 -6.39 -38.95 1.09
N CYS A 188 -5.76 -38.52 2.19
CA CYS A 188 -4.87 -39.41 2.99
C CYS A 188 -5.61 -40.55 3.74
N ILE A 189 -6.92 -40.40 3.99
CA ILE A 189 -7.72 -41.46 4.68
C ILE A 189 -8.31 -42.45 3.67
N SER A 190 -8.39 -42.08 2.39
CA SER A 190 -8.94 -42.93 1.31
C SER A 190 -7.88 -43.72 0.54
N CYS A 191 -6.61 -43.62 0.89
CA CYS A 191 -5.49 -44.43 0.44
C CYS A 191 -5.03 -45.37 1.57
#